data_947748a38bef7588d6f43302a787a207
#
_entry.id   947748a38bef7588d6f43302a787a207
#
_cell.length_a   1.000
_cell.length_b   1.000
_cell.length_c   1.000
_cell.angle_alpha   90.00
_cell.angle_beta   90.00
_cell.angle_gamma   90.00
#
_symmetry.space_group_name_H-M   'P 1'
#
loop_
_entity.id
_entity.type
_entity.pdbx_description
1 polymer ?
#
loop_
_entity_poly.entity_id
_entity_poly.type
_entity_poly.pdbx_seq_one_letter_code
_entity_poly.pdbx_strand_id
1 'polypeptide(L)'
;MTSYTKWDRAGYVDRVGGEEEAERRRKALMARQSGQRLAEERKRHGLTQAQLAQAMGVTPGRVSQIERGELATIDAVARYVQALGGKLDLIASFGDHTLTVTTTEAA
;
A
#
# COMPACT_ATOMS: atom_id res chain seq x y z
N MET A 1 -3.47 25.55 -5.09
CA MET A 1 -3.31 25.05 -4.91
C MET A 1 -2.53 24.40 -4.98
N THR A 2 -1.76 24.47 -5.09
CA THR A 2 -1.27 23.40 -5.16
C THR A 2 -0.07 23.23 -4.45
N SER A 3 0.13 22.14 -3.87
CA SER A 3 1.27 21.86 -3.07
C SER A 3 2.50 21.58 -3.85
N TYR A 4 2.45 21.83 -5.11
CA TYR A 4 3.61 21.56 -5.95
C TYR A 4 4.57 22.71 -6.03
N THR A 5 4.31 23.78 -5.33
CA THR A 5 5.12 24.98 -5.49
C THR A 5 6.58 24.78 -5.12
N LYS A 6 6.87 23.86 -4.20
CA LYS A 6 8.23 23.66 -3.75
C LYS A 6 8.92 22.50 -4.41
N TRP A 7 8.24 21.79 -5.27
CA TRP A 7 8.81 20.62 -5.91
C TRP A 7 8.72 20.79 -7.41
N ASP A 8 9.81 20.55 -8.09
CA ASP A 8 9.86 20.72 -9.53
C ASP A 8 9.26 19.53 -10.23
N ARG A 9 7.94 19.51 -10.31
CA ARG A 9 7.24 18.40 -10.93
C ARG A 9 7.55 18.29 -12.41
N ALA A 10 7.61 19.42 -13.11
CA ALA A 10 7.87 19.40 -14.53
C ALA A 10 9.25 18.82 -14.84
N GLY A 11 10.26 19.23 -14.06
CA GLY A 11 11.59 18.69 -14.24
C GLY A 11 11.66 17.21 -13.94
N TYR A 12 10.95 16.76 -12.91
CA TYR A 12 10.93 15.34 -12.60
C TYR A 12 10.27 14.53 -13.72
N VAL A 13 9.13 15.02 -14.22
CA VAL A 13 8.42 14.33 -15.29
C VAL A 13 9.29 14.20 -16.53
N ASP A 14 9.99 15.26 -16.89
CA ASP A 14 10.87 15.19 -18.05
C ASP A 14 11.98 14.17 -17.86
N ARG A 15 12.55 14.11 -16.66
CA ARG A 15 13.66 13.22 -16.39
C ARG A 15 13.28 11.76 -16.44
N VAL A 16 12.02 11.41 -16.12
CA VAL A 16 11.65 9.99 -16.06
C VAL A 16 10.84 9.54 -17.27
N GLY A 17 10.74 10.39 -18.30
CA GLY A 17 10.13 9.93 -19.55
C GLY A 17 8.68 10.25 -19.73
N GLY A 18 8.14 11.24 -19.01
CA GLY A 18 6.78 11.70 -19.23
C GLY A 18 5.90 11.51 -18.01
N GLU A 19 4.69 12.04 -18.13
CA GLU A 19 3.75 12.08 -17.01
C GLU A 19 3.33 10.67 -16.58
N GLU A 20 3.01 9.83 -17.54
CA GLU A 20 2.56 8.48 -17.20
C GLU A 20 3.65 7.66 -16.57
N GLU A 21 4.86 7.79 -17.06
CA GLU A 21 5.98 7.04 -16.49
C GLU A 21 6.29 7.53 -15.08
N ALA A 22 6.23 8.84 -14.84
CA ALA A 22 6.46 9.38 -13.52
C ALA A 22 5.41 8.86 -12.53
N GLU A 23 4.17 8.78 -12.97
CA GLU A 23 3.09 8.29 -12.13
C GLU A 23 3.28 6.81 -11.81
N ARG A 24 3.65 6.02 -12.80
CA ARG A 24 3.89 4.59 -12.59
C ARG A 24 5.01 4.36 -11.60
N ARG A 25 6.10 5.11 -11.74
CA ARG A 25 7.25 4.95 -10.85
C ARG A 25 6.90 5.34 -9.42
N ARG A 26 6.12 6.40 -9.25
CA ARG A 26 5.71 6.85 -7.94
C ARG A 26 4.82 5.80 -7.26
N LYS A 27 3.85 5.26 -8.02
CA LYS A 27 2.97 4.23 -7.47
C LYS A 27 3.71 2.97 -7.09
N ALA A 28 4.66 2.57 -7.94
CA ALA A 28 5.44 1.37 -7.66
C ALA A 28 6.28 1.54 -6.40
N LEU A 29 6.89 2.72 -6.23
CA LEU A 29 7.71 2.98 -5.05
C LEU A 29 6.86 2.98 -3.78
N MET A 30 5.70 3.62 -3.84
CA MET A 30 4.82 3.67 -2.67
C MET A 30 4.29 2.29 -2.32
N ALA A 31 3.96 1.48 -3.31
CA ALA A 31 3.49 0.12 -3.06
C ALA A 31 4.58 -0.72 -2.41
N ARG A 32 5.82 -0.56 -2.87
CA ARG A 32 6.92 -1.31 -2.30
C ARG A 32 7.18 -0.91 -0.85
N GLN A 33 7.14 0.38 -0.56
CA GLN A 33 7.33 0.86 0.80
C GLN A 33 6.23 0.37 1.74
N SER A 34 4.99 0.40 1.27
CA SER A 34 3.86 -0.09 2.05
C SER A 34 3.99 -1.59 2.30
N GLY A 35 4.42 -2.34 1.28
CA GLY A 35 4.62 -3.77 1.43
C GLY A 35 5.66 -4.11 2.48
N GLN A 36 6.76 -3.35 2.49
CA GLN A 36 7.80 -3.57 3.49
C GLN A 36 7.29 -3.31 4.91
N ARG A 37 6.45 -2.30 5.08
CA ARG A 37 5.89 -2.02 6.39
C ARG A 37 4.94 -3.11 6.84
N LEU A 38 4.18 -3.67 5.89
CA LEU A 38 3.32 -4.81 6.21
C LEU A 38 4.14 -6.02 6.64
N ALA A 39 5.25 -6.27 5.95
CA ALA A 39 6.12 -7.38 6.30
C ALA A 39 6.71 -7.20 7.70
N GLU A 40 7.09 -5.97 8.03
CA GLU A 40 7.60 -5.68 9.37
C GLU A 40 6.55 -5.93 10.43
N GLU A 41 5.31 -5.54 10.14
CA GLU A 41 4.23 -5.77 11.08
C GLU A 41 3.97 -7.26 11.27
N ARG A 42 4.00 -8.03 10.17
CA ARG A 42 3.86 -9.48 10.26
C ARG A 42 4.92 -10.08 11.17
N LYS A 43 6.17 -9.65 10.97
CA LYS A 43 7.28 -10.17 11.77
C LYS A 43 7.14 -9.79 13.25
N ARG A 44 6.60 -8.60 13.50
CA ARG A 44 6.36 -8.16 14.87
C ARG A 44 5.36 -9.06 15.57
N HIS A 45 4.43 -9.65 14.81
CA HIS A 45 3.47 -10.61 15.34
C HIS A 45 4.04 -12.02 15.42
N GLY A 46 5.28 -12.22 15.01
CA GLY A 46 5.91 -13.52 15.09
C GLY A 46 5.45 -14.52 14.06
N LEU A 47 4.92 -14.05 12.94
CA LEU A 47 4.35 -14.93 11.92
C LEU A 47 5.25 -15.00 10.71
N THR A 48 5.35 -16.21 10.14
CA THR A 48 6.00 -16.38 8.84
C THR A 48 5.01 -16.05 7.74
N GLN A 49 5.52 -15.90 6.50
CA GLN A 49 4.62 -15.70 5.36
C GLN A 49 3.63 -16.86 5.21
N ALA A 50 4.10 -18.09 5.45
CA ALA A 50 3.23 -19.24 5.33
C ALA A 50 2.12 -19.23 6.37
N GLN A 51 2.46 -18.85 7.60
CA GLN A 51 1.44 -18.78 8.66
C GLN A 51 0.41 -17.71 8.38
N LEU A 52 0.85 -16.56 7.90
CA LEU A 52 -0.09 -15.49 7.57
C LEU A 52 -0.95 -15.91 6.37
N ALA A 53 -0.35 -16.55 5.38
CA ALA A 53 -1.09 -17.02 4.21
C ALA A 53 -2.21 -17.97 4.64
N GLN A 54 -1.93 -18.85 5.59
CA GLN A 54 -2.94 -19.76 6.09
C GLN A 54 -4.09 -19.00 6.75
N ALA A 55 -3.76 -17.98 7.55
CA ALA A 55 -4.78 -17.17 8.19
C ALA A 55 -5.62 -16.40 7.17
N MET A 56 -5.01 -16.00 6.05
CA MET A 56 -5.72 -15.27 5.02
C MET A 56 -6.47 -16.19 4.05
N GLY A 57 -6.17 -17.49 4.06
CA GLY A 57 -6.75 -18.39 3.09
C GLY A 57 -6.17 -18.24 1.70
N VAL A 58 -4.89 -17.87 1.60
CA VAL A 58 -4.21 -17.67 0.33
C VAL A 58 -2.89 -18.43 0.35
N THR A 59 -2.14 -18.38 -0.75
CA THR A 59 -0.85 -19.03 -0.84
C THR A 59 0.24 -18.14 -0.24
N PRO A 60 1.35 -18.72 0.22
CA PRO A 60 2.48 -17.92 0.67
C PRO A 60 3.04 -17.01 -0.43
N GLY A 61 2.95 -17.46 -1.69
CA GLY A 61 3.36 -16.60 -2.81
C GLY A 61 2.54 -15.34 -2.90
N ARG A 62 1.26 -15.42 -2.59
CA ARG A 62 0.40 -14.25 -2.58
C ARG A 62 0.83 -13.27 -1.50
N VAL A 63 1.12 -13.77 -0.31
CA VAL A 63 1.63 -12.93 0.78
C VAL A 63 2.93 -12.25 0.33
N SER A 64 3.82 -13.02 -0.29
CA SER A 64 5.07 -12.47 -0.77
C SER A 64 4.85 -11.36 -1.79
N GLN A 65 3.88 -11.53 -2.70
CA GLN A 65 3.57 -10.51 -3.69
C GLN A 65 3.08 -9.22 -3.03
N ILE A 66 2.25 -9.34 -2.00
CA ILE A 66 1.77 -8.16 -1.27
C ILE A 66 2.95 -7.43 -0.63
N GLU A 67 3.85 -8.17 -0.02
CA GLU A 67 4.98 -7.58 0.69
C GLU A 67 6.01 -6.95 -0.24
N ARG A 68 6.08 -7.44 -1.48
CA ARG A 68 6.95 -6.82 -2.48
C ARG A 68 6.30 -5.67 -3.22
N GLY A 69 5.04 -5.39 -2.90
CA GLY A 69 4.30 -4.31 -3.57
C GLY A 69 3.79 -4.68 -4.94
N GLU A 70 3.83 -5.95 -5.30
CA GLU A 70 3.34 -6.42 -6.60
C GLU A 70 1.84 -6.63 -6.62
N LEU A 71 1.24 -6.73 -5.45
CA LEU A 71 -0.20 -6.87 -5.32
C LEU A 71 -0.64 -5.88 -4.24
N ALA A 72 -1.05 -4.70 -4.65
CA ALA A 72 -1.33 -3.62 -3.72
C ALA A 72 -2.76 -3.10 -3.85
N THR A 73 -3.71 -4.00 -4.14
CA THR A 73 -5.11 -3.59 -4.16
C THR A 73 -5.59 -3.37 -2.73
N ILE A 74 -6.61 -2.53 -2.60
CA ILE A 74 -7.18 -2.25 -1.29
C ILE A 74 -7.69 -3.54 -0.65
N ASP A 75 -8.33 -4.40 -1.45
CA ASP A 75 -8.86 -5.66 -0.92
C ASP A 75 -7.74 -6.54 -0.36
N ALA A 76 -6.65 -6.68 -1.11
CA ALA A 76 -5.55 -7.53 -0.68
C ALA A 76 -4.90 -6.99 0.59
N VAL A 77 -4.66 -5.67 0.64
CA VAL A 77 -4.05 -5.06 1.81
C VAL A 77 -4.98 -5.14 3.02
N ALA A 78 -6.28 -4.94 2.80
CA ALA A 78 -7.24 -5.02 3.90
C ALA A 78 -7.27 -6.43 4.49
N ARG A 79 -7.24 -7.46 3.65
CA ARG A 79 -7.22 -8.84 4.13
C ARG A 79 -5.96 -9.15 4.93
N TYR A 80 -4.84 -8.64 4.44
CA TYR A 80 -3.55 -8.82 5.12
C TYR A 80 -3.61 -8.20 6.51
N VAL A 81 -4.06 -6.95 6.58
CA VAL A 81 -4.15 -6.23 7.86
C VAL A 81 -5.15 -6.90 8.80
N GLN A 82 -6.28 -7.35 8.28
CA GLN A 82 -7.28 -8.02 9.10
C GLN A 82 -6.77 -9.34 9.66
N ALA A 83 -5.97 -10.06 8.88
CA ALA A 83 -5.40 -11.32 9.36
C ALA A 83 -4.43 -11.10 10.52
N LEU A 84 -3.86 -9.90 10.62
CA LEU A 84 -3.00 -9.53 11.73
C LEU A 84 -3.79 -8.91 12.89
N GLY A 85 -5.11 -8.87 12.79
CA GLY A 85 -5.95 -8.32 13.85
C GLY A 85 -6.19 -6.83 13.74
N GLY A 86 -5.79 -6.22 12.63
CA GLY A 86 -5.96 -4.80 12.44
C GLY A 86 -7.11 -4.49 11.51
N LYS A 87 -7.19 -3.23 11.14
CA LYS A 87 -8.24 -2.72 10.28
C LYS A 87 -7.62 -1.68 9.35
N LEU A 88 -7.99 -1.70 8.08
CA LEU A 88 -7.47 -0.74 7.10
C LEU A 88 -8.43 0.43 6.99
N ASP A 89 -7.94 1.62 7.24
CA ASP A 89 -8.69 2.85 7.01
C ASP A 89 -8.04 3.63 5.89
N LEU A 90 -8.87 4.25 5.07
CA LEU A 90 -8.41 5.08 3.98
C LEU A 90 -8.64 6.54 4.35
N ILE A 91 -7.65 7.37 4.09
CA ILE A 91 -7.75 8.79 4.41
C ILE A 91 -7.75 9.57 3.11
N ALA A 92 -8.84 10.30 2.88
CA ALA A 92 -8.94 11.19 1.73
C ALA A 92 -8.63 12.60 2.21
N SER A 93 -7.71 13.26 1.51
CA SER A 93 -7.27 14.60 1.88
C SER A 93 -7.83 15.60 0.87
N PHE A 94 -8.48 16.62 1.38
CA PHE A 94 -9.11 17.64 0.53
C PHE A 94 -8.48 19.02 0.70
N GLY A 95 -7.27 19.05 1.24
CA GLY A 95 -6.58 20.32 1.39
C GLY A 95 -6.78 20.89 2.78
N ASP A 96 -8.01 21.30 3.09
CA ASP A 96 -8.29 21.90 4.39
C ASP A 96 -8.91 20.94 5.38
N HIS A 97 -9.24 19.73 4.96
CA HIS A 97 -9.81 18.73 5.86
C HIS A 97 -9.56 17.34 5.31
N THR A 98 -9.78 16.34 6.13
CA THR A 98 -9.63 14.94 5.74
C THR A 98 -10.90 14.18 6.01
N LEU A 99 -11.06 13.07 5.29
CA LEU A 99 -12.18 12.17 5.46
C LEU A 99 -11.62 10.77 5.62
N THR A 100 -12.02 10.07 6.66
CA THR A 100 -11.58 8.70 6.88
C THR A 100 -12.67 7.74 6.43
N VAL A 101 -12.29 6.79 5.58
CA VAL A 101 -13.19 5.75 5.11
C VAL A 101 -12.68 4.42 5.62
N THR A 102 -13.48 3.76 6.44
CA THR A 102 -13.10 2.47 7.00
C THR A 102 -13.54 1.37 6.07
N THR A 103 -12.63 0.45 5.78
CA THR A 103 -12.99 -0.69 4.93
C THR A 103 -13.90 -1.61 5.72
N THR A 104 -14.93 -2.11 5.04
CA THR A 104 -15.86 -3.01 5.66
C THR A 104 -15.27 -4.42 5.63
N GLU A 105 -15.40 -5.12 6.73
CA GLU A 105 -14.99 -6.50 6.71
C GLU A 105 -15.85 -7.27 5.78
N ALA A 106 -15.20 -8.13 5.05
CA ALA A 106 -15.93 -9.02 4.20
C ALA A 106 -16.54 -10.06 5.11
N ALA A 107 -17.63 -9.84 5.60
CA ALA A 107 -18.22 -10.78 6.54
C ALA A 107 -18.65 -12.04 5.84
#